data_5afeaee8d61c25670a6dd8e68e45ec18
#
_entry.id   5afeaee8d61c25670a6dd8e68e45ec18
#
_cell.length_a   1.000
_cell.length_b   1.000
_cell.length_c   1.000
_cell.angle_alpha   90.00
_cell.angle_beta   90.00
_cell.angle_gamma   90.00
#
_symmetry.space_group_name_H-M   'P 1'
#
loop_
_entity.id
_entity.type
_entity.pdbx_description
1 polymer ?
#
loop_
_entity_poly.entity_id
_entity_poly.type
_entity_poly.pdbx_seq_one_letter_code
_entity_poly.pdbx_strand_id
1 'polypeptide(L)'
;AYQRGYVDLPYIDQEWLIEHREGVIILSGGTQGDIAKKLLKENSSEAESAVSFYQEFFPDHFYLSLSRTGRPDEERYIQAALKLADTHDLPLVATNDVVFLKPDDFEAHEIRVAIHDGYTLDDPKRPKRYTEQQYFRSEEEMCQLFADIPSALENTVLIAQRCNVTLRLGEYFLPKFPTGDLSTEDYLVLKSKEGLEERLAFLFPDEKVRAERRPEYDERLQVELDVINQMGFPGYFLIVMEFIQWSKDNDIPVGPGRGSGAGSLV
;
A
#
# COMPACT_ATOMS: atom_id res chain seq x y z
N ALA A 1 -0.56 -9.41 1.19
CA ALA A 1 -0.68 -9.25 -0.27
C ALA A 1 0.63 -8.75 -0.89
N TYR A 2 1.13 -7.57 -0.52
CA TYR A 2 2.33 -6.97 -1.14
C TYR A 2 3.60 -7.82 -1.02
N GLN A 3 3.78 -8.59 0.05
CA GLN A 3 4.98 -9.40 0.27
C GLN A 3 4.90 -10.82 -0.33
N ARG A 4 3.72 -11.40 -0.38
CA ARG A 4 3.54 -12.81 -0.78
C ARG A 4 2.69 -13.01 -2.02
N GLY A 5 1.75 -12.12 -2.27
CA GLY A 5 0.73 -12.25 -3.32
C GLY A 5 0.80 -11.13 -4.36
N TYR A 6 1.99 -10.65 -4.74
CA TYR A 6 2.13 -9.63 -5.75
C TYR A 6 2.48 -10.24 -7.11
N VAL A 7 1.54 -10.10 -8.05
CA VAL A 7 1.74 -10.44 -9.48
C VAL A 7 1.05 -9.32 -10.26
N ASP A 8 1.78 -8.30 -10.67
CA ASP A 8 1.29 -7.03 -11.25
C ASP A 8 0.41 -6.20 -10.30
N LEU A 9 -0.48 -6.85 -9.55
CA LEU A 9 -1.33 -6.29 -8.50
C LEU A 9 -1.22 -7.15 -7.24
N PRO A 10 -1.46 -6.58 -6.05
CA PRO A 10 -1.46 -7.35 -4.82
C PRO A 10 -2.73 -8.21 -4.73
N TYR A 11 -2.57 -9.52 -4.54
CA TYR A 11 -3.62 -10.50 -4.32
C TYR A 11 -3.68 -10.97 -2.89
N ILE A 12 -4.87 -11.39 -2.47
CA ILE A 12 -5.12 -12.17 -1.26
C ILE A 12 -5.89 -13.42 -1.72
N ASP A 13 -5.41 -14.60 -1.36
CA ASP A 13 -6.18 -15.82 -1.52
C ASP A 13 -7.18 -16.03 -0.38
N GLN A 14 -8.10 -16.95 -0.55
CA GLN A 14 -9.14 -17.22 0.44
C GLN A 14 -8.57 -17.79 1.74
N GLU A 15 -7.50 -18.56 1.69
CA GLU A 15 -6.85 -19.14 2.88
C GLU A 15 -6.28 -18.05 3.77
N TRP A 16 -5.58 -17.08 3.19
CA TRP A 16 -5.06 -15.92 3.94
C TRP A 16 -6.17 -15.03 4.47
N LEU A 17 -7.26 -14.88 3.71
CA LEU A 17 -8.39 -14.10 4.15
C LEU A 17 -9.04 -14.74 5.40
N ILE A 18 -9.18 -16.07 5.40
CA ILE A 18 -9.67 -16.83 6.56
C ILE A 18 -8.70 -16.74 7.75
N GLU A 19 -7.39 -16.91 7.51
CA GLU A 19 -6.36 -16.84 8.54
C GLU A 19 -6.36 -15.48 9.28
N HIS A 20 -6.63 -14.38 8.55
CA HIS A 20 -6.58 -13.01 9.07
C HIS A 20 -7.96 -12.36 9.20
N ARG A 21 -9.02 -13.16 9.38
CA ARG A 21 -10.40 -12.65 9.38
C ARG A 21 -10.80 -11.86 10.61
N GLU A 22 -10.08 -12.01 11.72
CA GLU A 22 -10.43 -11.36 12.98
C GLU A 22 -10.36 -9.84 12.86
N GLY A 23 -11.43 -9.14 13.25
CA GLY A 23 -11.55 -7.69 13.16
C GLY A 23 -11.71 -7.11 11.75
N VAL A 24 -11.98 -7.96 10.74
CA VAL A 24 -12.15 -7.53 9.34
C VAL A 24 -13.63 -7.48 8.98
N ILE A 25 -14.06 -6.38 8.34
CA ILE A 25 -15.36 -6.25 7.66
C ILE A 25 -15.11 -6.29 6.17
N ILE A 26 -15.91 -7.07 5.44
CA ILE A 26 -15.79 -7.23 3.99
C ILE A 26 -16.95 -6.57 3.27
N LEU A 27 -16.65 -5.75 2.27
CA LEU A 27 -17.59 -5.22 1.31
C LEU A 27 -17.39 -5.92 -0.03
N SER A 28 -18.47 -6.30 -0.70
CA SER A 28 -18.41 -7.14 -1.92
C SER A 28 -17.77 -6.48 -3.14
N GLY A 29 -17.42 -5.19 -3.09
CA GLY A 29 -16.73 -4.48 -4.17
C GLY A 29 -17.61 -4.02 -5.34
N GLY A 30 -18.93 -3.91 -5.14
CA GLY A 30 -19.87 -3.44 -6.17
C GLY A 30 -19.75 -4.25 -7.47
N THR A 31 -19.91 -3.61 -8.62
CA THR A 31 -19.83 -4.25 -9.94
C THR A 31 -18.48 -4.88 -10.26
N GLN A 32 -17.40 -4.50 -9.56
CA GLN A 32 -16.06 -5.06 -9.75
C GLN A 32 -15.79 -6.31 -8.91
N GLY A 33 -16.64 -6.57 -7.91
CA GLY A 33 -16.52 -7.72 -7.03
C GLY A 33 -16.78 -9.07 -7.71
N ASP A 34 -16.41 -10.13 -7.05
CA ASP A 34 -16.57 -11.50 -7.53
C ASP A 34 -18.04 -11.93 -7.65
N ILE A 35 -18.87 -11.57 -6.67
CA ILE A 35 -20.32 -11.83 -6.67
C ILE A 35 -21.00 -11.11 -7.83
N ALA A 36 -20.70 -9.82 -8.03
CA ALA A 36 -21.30 -9.04 -9.10
C ALA A 36 -20.97 -9.61 -10.48
N LYS A 37 -19.72 -9.98 -10.70
CA LYS A 37 -19.28 -10.61 -11.97
C LYS A 37 -20.03 -11.89 -12.29
N LYS A 38 -20.42 -12.65 -11.28
CA LYS A 38 -21.21 -13.89 -11.43
C LYS A 38 -22.70 -13.57 -11.69
N LEU A 39 -23.27 -12.65 -10.93
CA LEU A 39 -24.65 -12.18 -11.11
C LEU A 39 -24.88 -11.59 -12.50
N LEU A 40 -23.98 -10.72 -12.97
CA LEU A 40 -24.06 -10.09 -14.28
C LEU A 40 -23.91 -11.07 -15.45
N LYS A 41 -23.26 -12.22 -15.22
CA LYS A 41 -23.18 -13.35 -16.17
C LYS A 41 -24.35 -14.34 -16.04
N GLU A 42 -25.34 -14.03 -15.20
CA GLU A 42 -26.51 -14.89 -14.93
C GLU A 42 -26.13 -16.26 -14.33
N ASN A 43 -24.97 -16.33 -13.66
CA ASN A 43 -24.51 -17.53 -12.98
C ASN A 43 -24.87 -17.46 -11.48
N SER A 44 -26.16 -17.64 -11.19
CA SER A 44 -26.69 -17.53 -9.82
C SER A 44 -26.09 -18.54 -8.87
N SER A 45 -25.83 -19.79 -9.30
CA SER A 45 -25.29 -20.82 -8.42
C SER A 45 -23.87 -20.54 -7.95
N GLU A 46 -23.02 -19.96 -8.79
CA GLU A 46 -21.67 -19.53 -8.38
C GLU A 46 -21.73 -18.30 -7.48
N ALA A 47 -22.69 -17.40 -7.70
CA ALA A 47 -22.90 -16.24 -6.82
C ALA A 47 -23.34 -16.70 -5.42
N GLU A 48 -24.27 -17.62 -5.31
CA GLU A 48 -24.71 -18.24 -4.05
C GLU A 48 -23.58 -18.98 -3.33
N SER A 49 -22.73 -19.69 -4.06
CA SER A 49 -21.55 -20.36 -3.49
C SER A 49 -20.56 -19.35 -2.89
N ALA A 50 -20.35 -18.20 -3.56
CA ALA A 50 -19.51 -17.13 -3.02
C ALA A 50 -20.13 -16.48 -1.77
N VAL A 51 -21.46 -16.28 -1.77
CA VAL A 51 -22.18 -15.79 -0.58
C VAL A 51 -22.03 -16.76 0.59
N SER A 52 -22.22 -18.05 0.36
CA SER A 52 -22.09 -19.08 1.39
C SER A 52 -20.69 -19.05 2.03
N PHE A 53 -19.64 -18.87 1.23
CA PHE A 53 -18.28 -18.69 1.74
C PHE A 53 -18.18 -17.49 2.69
N TYR A 54 -18.68 -16.32 2.29
CA TYR A 54 -18.61 -15.13 3.15
C TYR A 54 -19.48 -15.26 4.40
N GLN A 55 -20.66 -15.88 4.33
CA GLN A 55 -21.51 -16.12 5.50
C GLN A 55 -20.87 -17.10 6.49
N GLU A 56 -20.17 -18.14 6.00
CA GLU A 56 -19.49 -19.12 6.85
C GLU A 56 -18.31 -18.52 7.60
N PHE A 57 -17.44 -17.77 6.90
CA PHE A 57 -16.17 -17.31 7.47
C PHE A 57 -16.22 -15.88 8.03
N PHE A 58 -17.23 -15.08 7.64
CA PHE A 58 -17.42 -13.68 8.06
C PHE A 58 -18.86 -13.41 8.50
N PRO A 59 -19.41 -14.20 9.43
CA PRO A 59 -20.77 -13.96 9.92
C PRO A 59 -20.87 -12.56 10.50
N ASP A 60 -21.93 -11.80 10.15
CA ASP A 60 -22.18 -10.41 10.53
C ASP A 60 -21.10 -9.39 10.13
N HIS A 61 -20.13 -9.78 9.29
CA HIS A 61 -19.03 -8.93 8.82
C HIS A 61 -18.95 -8.80 7.30
N PHE A 62 -19.92 -9.33 6.59
CA PHE A 62 -19.98 -9.25 5.13
C PHE A 62 -21.17 -8.41 4.69
N TYR A 63 -20.95 -7.46 3.76
CA TYR A 63 -21.96 -6.57 3.21
C TYR A 63 -21.92 -6.58 1.68
N LEU A 64 -23.08 -6.61 1.02
CA LEU A 64 -23.17 -6.35 -0.40
C LEU A 64 -23.10 -4.84 -0.65
N SER A 65 -22.04 -4.38 -1.31
CA SER A 65 -21.84 -2.96 -1.62
C SER A 65 -22.54 -2.57 -2.91
N LEU A 66 -23.24 -1.44 -2.87
CA LEU A 66 -23.98 -0.86 -3.98
C LEU A 66 -23.38 0.49 -4.34
N SER A 67 -23.18 0.76 -5.62
CA SER A 67 -22.65 2.03 -6.13
C SER A 67 -23.53 2.57 -7.24
N ARG A 68 -23.67 3.89 -7.30
CA ARG A 68 -24.36 4.63 -8.36
C ARG A 68 -23.45 5.73 -8.89
N THR A 69 -22.48 5.32 -9.68
CA THR A 69 -21.45 6.21 -10.24
C THR A 69 -21.64 6.45 -11.74
N GLY A 70 -22.74 5.94 -12.31
CA GLY A 70 -23.04 6.08 -13.74
C GLY A 70 -22.25 5.12 -14.63
N ARG A 71 -21.60 4.11 -14.06
CA ARG A 71 -20.96 3.04 -14.82
C ARG A 71 -21.98 2.08 -15.42
N PRO A 72 -21.63 1.40 -16.51
CA PRO A 72 -22.46 0.34 -17.06
C PRO A 72 -22.79 -0.74 -16.04
N ASP A 73 -24.00 -1.33 -16.17
CA ASP A 73 -24.47 -2.46 -15.38
C ASP A 73 -24.71 -2.21 -13.88
N GLU A 74 -24.50 -1.00 -13.33
CA GLU A 74 -24.71 -0.74 -11.89
C GLU A 74 -26.16 -1.03 -11.47
N GLU A 75 -27.16 -0.48 -12.16
CA GLU A 75 -28.57 -0.71 -11.81
C GLU A 75 -28.99 -2.19 -12.02
N ARG A 76 -28.47 -2.84 -13.06
CA ARG A 76 -28.69 -4.28 -13.27
C ARG A 76 -28.12 -5.11 -12.12
N TYR A 77 -26.93 -4.76 -11.67
CA TYR A 77 -26.31 -5.37 -10.50
C TYR A 77 -27.11 -5.08 -9.22
N ILE A 78 -27.52 -3.84 -8.97
CA ILE A 78 -28.31 -3.47 -7.79
C ILE A 78 -29.59 -4.32 -7.70
N GLN A 79 -30.34 -4.45 -8.79
CA GLN A 79 -31.55 -5.29 -8.83
C GLN A 79 -31.26 -6.77 -8.52
N ALA A 80 -30.17 -7.30 -9.01
CA ALA A 80 -29.76 -8.68 -8.72
C ALA A 80 -29.26 -8.84 -7.27
N ALA A 81 -28.51 -7.86 -6.77
CA ALA A 81 -28.01 -7.83 -5.39
C ALA A 81 -29.13 -7.70 -4.36
N LEU A 82 -30.17 -6.90 -4.62
CA LEU A 82 -31.34 -6.82 -3.76
C LEU A 82 -32.07 -8.17 -3.63
N LYS A 83 -32.23 -8.90 -4.72
CA LYS A 83 -32.85 -10.24 -4.70
C LYS A 83 -31.98 -11.24 -3.92
N LEU A 84 -30.67 -11.17 -4.13
CA LEU A 84 -29.71 -12.03 -3.43
C LEU A 84 -29.70 -11.73 -1.93
N ALA A 85 -29.72 -10.45 -1.56
CA ALA A 85 -29.80 -9.97 -0.18
C ALA A 85 -31.06 -10.47 0.53
N ASP A 86 -32.22 -10.36 -0.12
CA ASP A 86 -33.50 -10.85 0.41
C ASP A 86 -33.49 -12.37 0.61
N THR A 87 -32.92 -13.11 -0.35
CA THR A 87 -32.88 -14.57 -0.29
C THR A 87 -31.96 -15.11 0.83
N HIS A 88 -30.85 -14.43 1.08
CA HIS A 88 -29.79 -14.90 1.98
C HIS A 88 -29.65 -14.06 3.27
N ASP A 89 -30.59 -13.13 3.53
CA ASP A 89 -30.56 -12.21 4.66
C ASP A 89 -29.24 -11.47 4.79
N LEU A 90 -28.77 -10.85 3.67
CA LEU A 90 -27.48 -10.16 3.63
C LEU A 90 -27.67 -8.65 3.79
N PRO A 91 -26.86 -7.99 4.63
CA PRO A 91 -26.88 -6.55 4.73
C PRO A 91 -26.31 -5.87 3.48
N LEU A 92 -26.94 -4.77 3.07
CA LEU A 92 -26.50 -3.93 1.98
C LEU A 92 -25.77 -2.70 2.51
N VAL A 93 -24.84 -2.14 1.75
CA VAL A 93 -24.18 -0.88 2.08
C VAL A 93 -24.00 0.00 0.84
N ALA A 94 -24.36 1.27 0.95
CA ALA A 94 -24.15 2.26 -0.09
C ALA A 94 -22.68 2.69 -0.12
N THR A 95 -22.08 2.72 -1.31
CA THR A 95 -20.69 3.14 -1.55
C THR A 95 -20.62 4.12 -2.72
N ASN A 96 -19.55 4.88 -2.81
CA ASN A 96 -19.37 5.87 -3.88
C ASN A 96 -18.00 5.81 -4.56
N ASP A 97 -17.24 4.78 -4.50
CA ASP A 97 -15.98 4.57 -5.25
C ASP A 97 -15.24 5.90 -5.62
N VAL A 98 -14.94 6.72 -4.61
CA VAL A 98 -14.41 8.08 -4.75
C VAL A 98 -12.99 8.06 -5.28
N VAL A 99 -12.69 8.81 -6.36
CA VAL A 99 -11.34 8.92 -6.95
C VAL A 99 -10.86 10.37 -7.07
N PHE A 100 -11.74 11.36 -6.87
CA PHE A 100 -11.41 12.79 -6.80
C PHE A 100 -12.38 13.53 -5.87
N LEU A 101 -12.04 14.78 -5.50
CA LEU A 101 -12.79 15.49 -4.45
C LEU A 101 -14.02 16.22 -4.97
N LYS A 102 -13.93 16.88 -6.12
CA LYS A 102 -15.00 17.71 -6.68
C LYS A 102 -15.35 17.26 -8.10
N PRO A 103 -16.58 17.49 -8.58
CA PRO A 103 -16.97 17.17 -9.96
C PRO A 103 -16.01 17.74 -11.01
N ASP A 104 -15.53 18.97 -10.80
CA ASP A 104 -14.62 19.67 -11.72
C ASP A 104 -13.20 19.04 -11.78
N ASP A 105 -12.86 18.16 -10.85
CA ASP A 105 -11.54 17.48 -10.84
C ASP A 105 -11.48 16.28 -11.82
N PHE A 106 -12.59 15.93 -12.45
CA PHE A 106 -12.68 14.75 -13.34
C PHE A 106 -11.67 14.79 -14.49
N GLU A 107 -11.54 15.94 -15.18
CA GLU A 107 -10.58 16.08 -16.29
C GLU A 107 -9.14 15.90 -15.80
N ALA A 108 -8.79 16.50 -14.67
CA ALA A 108 -7.47 16.35 -14.06
C ALA A 108 -7.18 14.88 -13.67
N HIS A 109 -8.19 14.17 -13.17
CA HIS A 109 -8.10 12.74 -12.89
C HIS A 109 -7.85 11.92 -14.17
N GLU A 110 -8.60 12.18 -15.24
CA GLU A 110 -8.45 11.51 -16.52
C GLU A 110 -7.05 11.76 -17.15
N ILE A 111 -6.48 12.98 -17.02
CA ILE A 111 -5.12 13.28 -17.42
C ILE A 111 -4.12 12.42 -16.65
N ARG A 112 -4.27 12.32 -15.32
CA ARG A 112 -3.40 11.49 -14.46
C ARG A 112 -3.45 10.02 -14.86
N VAL A 113 -4.66 9.50 -15.13
CA VAL A 113 -4.85 8.11 -15.59
C VAL A 113 -4.22 7.90 -16.95
N ALA A 114 -4.39 8.82 -17.88
CA ALA A 114 -3.79 8.75 -19.21
C ALA A 114 -2.25 8.70 -19.15
N ILE A 115 -1.64 9.54 -18.32
CA ILE A 115 -0.17 9.54 -18.10
C ILE A 115 0.27 8.19 -17.53
N HIS A 116 -0.43 7.66 -16.51
CA HIS A 116 -0.11 6.37 -15.90
C HIS A 116 -0.20 5.21 -16.90
N ASP A 117 -1.23 5.21 -17.73
CA ASP A 117 -1.48 4.14 -18.70
C ASP A 117 -0.70 4.30 -20.02
N GLY A 118 0.03 5.40 -20.20
CA GLY A 118 0.82 5.67 -21.41
C GLY A 118 0.00 6.11 -22.62
N TYR A 119 -1.17 6.73 -22.40
CA TYR A 119 -2.04 7.28 -23.46
C TYR A 119 -2.05 8.80 -23.46
N THR A 120 -2.48 9.39 -24.57
CA THR A 120 -2.94 10.80 -24.62
C THR A 120 -4.45 10.86 -24.35
N LEU A 121 -4.97 12.04 -23.95
CA LEU A 121 -6.40 12.20 -23.70
C LEU A 121 -7.25 11.91 -24.94
N ASP A 122 -6.78 12.29 -26.10
CA ASP A 122 -7.47 12.18 -27.39
C ASP A 122 -7.31 10.79 -28.04
N ASP A 123 -6.55 9.88 -27.43
CA ASP A 123 -6.35 8.55 -28.01
C ASP A 123 -7.68 7.76 -27.97
N PRO A 124 -8.20 7.37 -29.15
CA PRO A 124 -9.47 6.62 -29.21
C PRO A 124 -9.39 5.21 -28.61
N LYS A 125 -8.19 4.69 -28.37
CA LYS A 125 -7.95 3.39 -27.75
C LYS A 125 -7.84 3.49 -26.23
N ARG A 126 -7.79 4.70 -25.67
CA ARG A 126 -7.71 4.89 -24.21
C ARG A 126 -8.93 4.32 -23.51
N PRO A 127 -8.75 3.41 -22.52
CA PRO A 127 -9.86 2.89 -21.74
C PRO A 127 -10.51 4.00 -20.91
N LYS A 128 -11.81 4.20 -21.05
CA LYS A 128 -12.61 5.11 -20.21
C LYS A 128 -13.23 4.31 -19.07
N ARG A 129 -12.57 4.31 -17.91
CA ARG A 129 -12.95 3.49 -16.75
C ARG A 129 -13.71 4.26 -15.67
N TYR A 130 -13.63 5.59 -15.71
CA TYR A 130 -14.14 6.47 -14.70
C TYR A 130 -15.26 7.35 -15.24
N THR A 131 -16.08 7.89 -14.33
CA THR A 131 -17.16 8.82 -14.64
C THR A 131 -17.05 10.07 -13.79
N GLU A 132 -17.69 11.15 -14.19
CA GLU A 132 -17.76 12.41 -13.43
C GLU A 132 -18.49 12.24 -12.07
N GLN A 133 -19.15 11.09 -11.85
CA GLN A 133 -19.93 10.82 -10.66
C GLN A 133 -19.10 10.23 -9.50
N GLN A 134 -17.80 10.03 -9.68
CA GLN A 134 -16.91 9.44 -8.68
C GLN A 134 -16.19 10.49 -7.80
N TYR A 135 -16.85 11.62 -7.57
CA TYR A 135 -16.38 12.64 -6.64
C TYR A 135 -16.82 12.35 -5.20
N PHE A 136 -16.20 13.02 -4.24
CA PHE A 136 -16.53 12.90 -2.82
C PHE A 136 -17.87 13.61 -2.53
N ARG A 137 -18.97 12.85 -2.61
CA ARG A 137 -20.34 13.33 -2.39
C ARG A 137 -20.57 13.73 -0.94
N SER A 138 -21.46 14.70 -0.74
CA SER A 138 -21.99 15.02 0.58
C SER A 138 -22.94 13.93 1.09
N GLU A 139 -23.19 13.94 2.40
CA GLU A 139 -24.20 13.06 3.03
C GLU A 139 -25.57 13.24 2.38
N GLU A 140 -25.98 14.50 2.13
CA GLU A 140 -27.27 14.82 1.52
C GLU A 140 -27.40 14.22 0.10
N GLU A 141 -26.35 14.34 -0.72
CA GLU A 141 -26.32 13.74 -2.06
C GLU A 141 -26.39 12.22 -2.01
N MET A 142 -25.69 11.58 -1.06
CA MET A 142 -25.77 10.13 -0.88
C MET A 142 -27.15 9.68 -0.40
N CYS A 143 -27.77 10.42 0.52
CA CYS A 143 -29.15 10.15 0.98
C CYS A 143 -30.18 10.27 -0.16
N GLN A 144 -30.03 11.26 -1.03
CA GLN A 144 -30.88 11.40 -2.21
C GLN A 144 -30.65 10.26 -3.21
N LEU A 145 -29.39 9.91 -3.45
CA LEU A 145 -28.99 8.88 -4.42
C LEU A 145 -29.49 7.48 -4.07
N PHE A 146 -29.57 7.14 -2.78
CA PHE A 146 -30.02 5.85 -2.27
C PHE A 146 -31.32 5.94 -1.45
N ALA A 147 -32.18 6.95 -1.70
CA ALA A 147 -33.43 7.14 -0.99
C ALA A 147 -34.40 5.94 -1.10
N ASP A 148 -34.26 5.13 -2.15
CA ASP A 148 -35.01 3.91 -2.41
C ASP A 148 -34.48 2.67 -1.64
N ILE A 149 -33.25 2.76 -1.03
CA ILE A 149 -32.63 1.67 -0.28
C ILE A 149 -32.08 2.23 1.05
N PRO A 150 -32.95 2.70 1.97
CA PRO A 150 -32.51 3.37 3.20
C PRO A 150 -31.63 2.51 4.10
N SER A 151 -31.85 1.19 4.15
CA SER A 151 -31.03 0.26 4.93
C SER A 151 -29.57 0.26 4.49
N ALA A 152 -29.28 0.48 3.21
CA ALA A 152 -27.91 0.59 2.72
C ALA A 152 -27.21 1.85 3.22
N LEU A 153 -27.92 2.93 3.46
CA LEU A 153 -27.40 4.17 4.07
C LEU A 153 -27.17 3.98 5.57
N GLU A 154 -28.12 3.40 6.29
CA GLU A 154 -28.00 3.13 7.73
C GLU A 154 -26.77 2.27 8.02
N ASN A 155 -26.50 1.25 7.21
CA ASN A 155 -25.36 0.38 7.35
C ASN A 155 -24.00 1.09 7.15
N THR A 156 -23.94 2.23 6.46
CA THR A 156 -22.70 3.02 6.36
C THR A 156 -22.27 3.54 7.74
N VAL A 157 -23.25 4.03 8.51
CA VAL A 157 -23.03 4.54 9.88
C VAL A 157 -22.69 3.40 10.83
N LEU A 158 -23.39 2.27 10.73
CA LEU A 158 -23.11 1.08 11.55
C LEU A 158 -21.70 0.54 11.32
N ILE A 159 -21.26 0.49 10.07
CA ILE A 159 -19.88 0.08 9.73
C ILE A 159 -18.87 1.06 10.34
N ALA A 160 -19.09 2.37 10.17
CA ALA A 160 -18.20 3.39 10.73
C ALA A 160 -18.08 3.28 12.26
N GLN A 161 -19.17 3.01 12.97
CA GLN A 161 -19.17 2.81 14.43
C GLN A 161 -18.44 1.53 14.86
N ARG A 162 -18.41 0.51 14.01
CA ARG A 162 -17.67 -0.75 14.23
C ARG A 162 -16.18 -0.63 13.95
N CYS A 163 -15.77 0.30 13.11
CA CYS A 163 -14.37 0.53 12.76
C CYS A 163 -13.66 1.33 13.85
N ASN A 164 -12.69 0.70 14.54
CA ASN A 164 -12.01 1.29 15.69
C ASN A 164 -10.48 1.07 15.67
N VAL A 165 -9.90 0.95 14.49
CA VAL A 165 -8.44 0.76 14.36
C VAL A 165 -7.70 2.00 14.85
N THR A 166 -6.77 1.79 15.78
CA THR A 166 -5.84 2.82 16.24
C THR A 166 -4.51 2.68 15.51
N LEU A 167 -4.11 3.71 14.79
CA LEU A 167 -2.81 3.76 14.12
C LEU A 167 -1.74 4.24 15.11
N ARG A 168 -0.65 3.50 15.21
CA ARG A 168 0.55 3.94 15.94
C ARG A 168 1.40 4.79 14.99
N LEU A 169 1.36 6.11 15.18
CA LEU A 169 2.11 7.07 14.38
C LEU A 169 3.39 7.50 15.12
N GLY A 170 4.43 7.83 14.36
CA GLY A 170 5.71 8.28 14.91
C GLY A 170 6.63 7.16 15.42
N GLU A 171 6.25 5.91 15.24
CA GLU A 171 7.11 4.76 15.53
C GLU A 171 7.78 4.24 14.25
N TYR A 172 9.09 4.02 14.31
CA TYR A 172 9.84 3.43 13.19
C TYR A 172 9.97 1.92 13.37
N PHE A 173 9.48 1.17 12.39
CA PHE A 173 9.55 -0.30 12.38
C PHE A 173 10.60 -0.76 11.37
N LEU A 174 11.86 -0.66 11.77
CA LEU A 174 12.97 -1.19 10.97
C LEU A 174 13.25 -2.64 11.36
N PRO A 175 13.64 -3.50 10.40
CA PRO A 175 14.15 -4.83 10.70
C PRO A 175 15.36 -4.74 11.65
N LYS A 176 15.48 -5.69 12.57
CA LYS A 176 16.69 -5.79 13.39
C LYS A 176 17.82 -6.36 12.56
N PHE A 177 18.90 -5.60 12.45
CA PHE A 177 20.12 -6.08 11.81
C PHE A 177 20.84 -7.07 12.73
N PRO A 178 21.33 -8.23 12.24
CA PRO A 178 22.05 -9.21 13.05
C PRO A 178 23.46 -8.69 13.37
N THR A 179 23.73 -8.37 14.64
CA THR A 179 25.01 -7.79 15.11
C THR A 179 25.80 -8.72 16.02
N GLY A 180 25.33 -9.97 16.21
CA GLY A 180 25.92 -10.87 17.20
C GLY A 180 25.75 -10.34 18.62
N ASP A 181 26.86 -10.27 19.36
CA ASP A 181 26.88 -9.80 20.76
C ASP A 181 27.00 -8.27 20.90
N LEU A 182 27.16 -7.54 19.80
CA LEU A 182 27.31 -6.08 19.81
C LEU A 182 25.94 -5.38 19.75
N SER A 183 25.88 -4.16 20.29
CA SER A 183 24.77 -3.25 19.99
C SER A 183 24.79 -2.86 18.51
N THR A 184 23.64 -2.41 17.98
CA THR A 184 23.58 -1.95 16.58
C THR A 184 24.47 -0.75 16.34
N GLU A 185 24.57 0.14 17.33
CA GLU A 185 25.42 1.32 17.36
C GLU A 185 26.90 0.95 17.31
N ASP A 186 27.34 0.04 18.19
CA ASP A 186 28.74 -0.40 18.25
C ASP A 186 29.15 -1.17 16.98
N TYR A 187 28.22 -1.95 16.43
CA TYR A 187 28.46 -2.67 15.19
C TYR A 187 28.62 -1.73 13.99
N LEU A 188 27.79 -0.67 13.91
CA LEU A 188 27.96 0.37 12.89
C LEU A 188 29.31 1.06 13.02
N VAL A 189 29.70 1.45 14.24
CA VAL A 189 31.02 2.07 14.52
C VAL A 189 32.15 1.16 14.08
N LEU A 190 32.10 -0.12 14.42
CA LEU A 190 33.09 -1.12 14.04
C LEU A 190 33.23 -1.20 12.52
N LYS A 191 32.10 -1.42 11.81
CA LYS A 191 32.11 -1.59 10.35
C LYS A 191 32.56 -0.32 9.62
N SER A 192 32.14 0.84 10.08
CA SER A 192 32.58 2.12 9.49
C SER A 192 34.08 2.37 9.67
N LYS A 193 34.65 2.00 10.83
CA LYS A 193 36.12 2.09 11.04
C LYS A 193 36.88 1.10 10.19
N GLU A 194 36.41 -0.15 10.07
CA GLU A 194 37.02 -1.15 9.16
C GLU A 194 37.02 -0.62 7.71
N GLY A 195 35.88 -0.13 7.22
CA GLY A 195 35.78 0.43 5.87
C GLY A 195 36.63 1.68 5.66
N LEU A 196 36.79 2.53 6.69
CA LEU A 196 37.69 3.70 6.62
C LEU A 196 39.15 3.25 6.45
N GLU A 197 39.63 2.21 7.15
CA GLU A 197 40.98 1.67 6.96
C GLU A 197 41.24 1.26 5.52
N GLU A 198 40.32 0.48 4.95
CA GLU A 198 40.42 0.03 3.56
C GLU A 198 40.40 1.22 2.59
N ARG A 199 39.51 2.19 2.84
CA ARG A 199 39.40 3.35 1.98
C ARG A 199 40.62 4.27 2.02
N LEU A 200 41.20 4.51 3.20
CA LEU A 200 42.41 5.31 3.36
C LEU A 200 43.63 4.62 2.71
N ALA A 201 43.72 3.30 2.80
CA ALA A 201 44.79 2.55 2.13
C ALA A 201 44.69 2.66 0.59
N PHE A 202 43.47 2.65 0.07
CA PHE A 202 43.22 2.85 -1.37
C PHE A 202 43.50 4.28 -1.84
N LEU A 203 43.05 5.30 -1.10
CA LEU A 203 43.18 6.72 -1.48
C LEU A 203 44.63 7.22 -1.30
N PHE A 204 45.31 6.74 -0.26
CA PHE A 204 46.65 7.15 0.11
C PHE A 204 47.55 5.93 0.28
N PRO A 205 48.12 5.37 -0.82
CA PRO A 205 49.01 4.21 -0.75
C PRO A 205 50.29 4.48 0.04
N ASP A 206 50.79 5.72 0.05
CA ASP A 206 51.93 6.14 0.85
C ASP A 206 51.55 6.28 2.34
N GLU A 207 52.23 5.51 3.21
CA GLU A 207 51.94 5.46 4.64
C GLU A 207 52.08 6.82 5.35
N LYS A 208 53.06 7.63 4.93
CA LYS A 208 53.29 8.95 5.55
C LYS A 208 52.15 9.91 5.20
N VAL A 209 51.77 9.95 3.93
CA VAL A 209 50.65 10.80 3.47
C VAL A 209 49.34 10.32 4.12
N ARG A 210 49.13 9.02 4.22
CA ARG A 210 47.98 8.42 4.89
C ARG A 210 47.92 8.83 6.37
N ALA A 211 49.05 8.72 7.08
CA ALA A 211 49.09 9.13 8.49
C ALA A 211 48.86 10.62 8.70
N GLU A 212 49.31 11.47 7.79
CA GLU A 212 49.09 12.92 7.83
C GLU A 212 47.62 13.27 7.58
N ARG A 213 46.96 12.57 6.65
CA ARG A 213 45.56 12.85 6.27
C ARG A 213 44.52 12.19 7.20
N ARG A 214 44.87 11.15 7.89
CA ARG A 214 44.00 10.34 8.74
C ARG A 214 43.17 11.15 9.75
N PRO A 215 43.73 12.10 10.51
CA PRO A 215 42.95 12.80 11.53
C PRO A 215 41.74 13.50 11.00
N GLU A 216 41.80 14.05 9.78
CA GLU A 216 40.66 14.73 9.11
C GLU A 216 39.50 13.77 8.87
N TYR A 217 39.82 12.53 8.45
CA TYR A 217 38.80 11.50 8.18
C TYR A 217 38.24 10.91 9.47
N ASP A 218 39.08 10.66 10.47
CA ASP A 218 38.63 10.15 11.78
C ASP A 218 37.69 11.13 12.47
N GLU A 219 38.00 12.43 12.46
CA GLU A 219 37.14 13.47 13.02
C GLU A 219 35.78 13.52 12.29
N ARG A 220 35.82 13.51 10.96
CA ARG A 220 34.58 13.57 10.16
C ARG A 220 33.73 12.32 10.36
N LEU A 221 34.33 11.13 10.36
CA LEU A 221 33.63 9.88 10.60
C LEU A 221 32.96 9.87 11.99
N GLN A 222 33.66 10.34 13.02
CA GLN A 222 33.09 10.39 14.37
C GLN A 222 31.87 11.30 14.45
N VAL A 223 31.91 12.48 13.82
CA VAL A 223 30.77 13.39 13.77
C VAL A 223 29.55 12.73 13.11
N GLU A 224 29.75 12.05 12.00
CA GLU A 224 28.65 11.37 11.28
C GLU A 224 28.06 10.21 12.10
N LEU A 225 28.91 9.37 12.71
CA LEU A 225 28.48 8.27 13.56
C LEU A 225 27.69 8.75 14.78
N ASP A 226 28.14 9.84 15.43
CA ASP A 226 27.44 10.41 16.57
C ASP A 226 26.03 10.89 16.17
N VAL A 227 25.89 11.54 15.03
CA VAL A 227 24.60 12.00 14.52
C VAL A 227 23.68 10.81 14.17
N ILE A 228 24.19 9.81 13.46
CA ILE A 228 23.41 8.62 13.06
C ILE A 228 22.90 7.87 14.30
N ASN A 229 23.78 7.66 15.29
CA ASN A 229 23.43 6.98 16.54
C ASN A 229 22.44 7.80 17.37
N GLN A 230 22.65 9.10 17.49
CA GLN A 230 21.74 10.00 18.21
C GLN A 230 20.33 10.02 17.58
N MET A 231 20.25 9.95 16.26
CA MET A 231 18.97 9.90 15.54
C MET A 231 18.29 8.54 15.56
N GLY A 232 18.96 7.47 16.03
CA GLY A 232 18.41 6.12 16.15
C GLY A 232 18.32 5.35 14.83
N PHE A 233 19.16 5.67 13.83
CA PHE A 233 19.17 5.01 12.52
C PHE A 233 20.37 4.11 12.20
N PRO A 234 21.16 3.61 13.16
CA PRO A 234 22.30 2.74 12.84
C PRO A 234 21.89 1.48 12.07
N GLY A 235 20.76 0.87 12.43
CA GLY A 235 20.23 -0.30 11.74
C GLY A 235 19.89 -0.06 10.27
N TYR A 236 19.38 1.13 9.93
CA TYR A 236 19.10 1.50 8.54
C TYR A 236 20.41 1.54 7.72
N PHE A 237 21.45 2.18 8.23
CA PHE A 237 22.73 2.26 7.54
C PHE A 237 23.37 0.88 7.35
N LEU A 238 23.28 0.00 8.35
CA LEU A 238 23.79 -1.37 8.24
C LEU A 238 23.04 -2.19 7.18
N ILE A 239 21.72 -2.07 7.10
CA ILE A 239 20.92 -2.73 6.07
C ILE A 239 21.32 -2.24 4.68
N VAL A 240 21.50 -0.92 4.50
CA VAL A 240 21.91 -0.33 3.21
C VAL A 240 23.33 -0.80 2.84
N MET A 241 24.25 -0.79 3.79
CA MET A 241 25.62 -1.30 3.59
C MET A 241 25.59 -2.76 3.12
N GLU A 242 24.81 -3.63 3.78
CA GLU A 242 24.77 -5.06 3.48
C GLU A 242 24.30 -5.33 2.04
N PHE A 243 23.19 -4.74 1.61
CA PHE A 243 22.74 -5.01 0.25
C PHE A 243 23.61 -4.37 -0.83
N ILE A 244 24.28 -3.25 -0.55
CA ILE A 244 25.28 -2.66 -1.45
C ILE A 244 26.51 -3.57 -1.53
N GLN A 245 27.01 -4.06 -0.40
CA GLN A 245 28.15 -4.96 -0.37
C GLN A 245 27.83 -6.28 -1.07
N TRP A 246 26.66 -6.86 -0.78
CA TRP A 246 26.20 -8.07 -1.46
C TRP A 246 26.16 -7.90 -2.98
N SER A 247 25.66 -6.74 -3.45
CA SER A 247 25.60 -6.46 -4.89
C SER A 247 27.02 -6.42 -5.50
N LYS A 248 27.97 -5.76 -4.83
CA LYS A 248 29.36 -5.70 -5.30
C LYS A 248 30.01 -7.08 -5.32
N ASP A 249 29.77 -7.89 -4.30
CA ASP A 249 30.33 -9.25 -4.18
C ASP A 249 29.75 -10.22 -5.23
N ASN A 250 28.61 -9.88 -5.82
CA ASN A 250 27.96 -10.64 -6.90
C ASN A 250 28.09 -9.98 -8.29
N ASP A 251 29.06 -9.09 -8.48
CA ASP A 251 29.33 -8.39 -9.74
C ASP A 251 28.14 -7.58 -10.28
N ILE A 252 27.24 -7.13 -9.40
CA ILE A 252 26.11 -6.26 -9.75
C ILE A 252 26.56 -4.79 -9.60
N PRO A 253 26.52 -3.99 -10.68
CA PRO A 253 26.92 -2.59 -10.60
C PRO A 253 26.04 -1.78 -9.65
N VAL A 254 26.69 -1.04 -8.75
CA VAL A 254 26.04 -0.12 -7.82
C VAL A 254 26.32 1.31 -8.26
N GLY A 255 25.27 2.08 -8.53
CA GLY A 255 25.39 3.50 -8.87
C GLY A 255 25.77 4.37 -7.66
N PRO A 256 26.11 5.65 -7.88
CA PRO A 256 26.58 6.56 -6.82
C PRO A 256 25.46 6.97 -5.84
N GLY A 257 24.28 6.38 -5.93
CA GLY A 257 23.12 6.75 -5.15
C GLY A 257 22.43 8.04 -5.65
N ARG A 258 21.39 8.42 -4.94
CA ARG A 258 20.66 9.67 -5.17
C ARG A 258 20.25 10.28 -3.83
N GLY A 259 20.21 11.61 -3.76
CA GLY A 259 19.85 12.36 -2.56
C GLY A 259 21.04 13.12 -1.96
N SER A 260 20.89 13.55 -0.72
CA SER A 260 21.86 14.42 -0.04
C SER A 260 23.03 13.69 0.63
N GLY A 261 23.01 12.35 0.68
CA GLY A 261 24.03 11.54 1.36
C GLY A 261 25.35 11.36 0.62
N ALA A 262 25.52 11.92 -0.59
CA ALA A 262 26.70 11.72 -1.42
C ALA A 262 28.03 12.24 -0.83
N GLY A 263 27.97 13.08 0.21
CA GLY A 263 29.13 13.58 0.94
C GLY A 263 29.42 12.86 2.26
N SER A 264 28.69 11.80 2.60
CA SER A 264 28.90 11.02 3.83
C SER A 264 30.12 10.10 3.70
N LEU A 265 30.83 9.86 4.82
CA LEU A 265 31.88 8.85 4.93
C LEU A 265 31.36 7.48 5.36
N VAL A 266 30.14 7.44 5.93
CA VAL A 266 29.49 6.21 6.40
C VAL A 266 28.79 5.49 5.28
#